data_e88a12811450cf0bf3d8ecc1dc154cb7
#
_entry.id   e88a12811450cf0bf3d8ecc1dc154cb7
#
_cell.length_a   1.000
_cell.length_b   1.000
_cell.length_c   1.000
_cell.angle_alpha   90.00
_cell.angle_beta   90.00
_cell.angle_gamma   90.00
#
_symmetry.space_group_name_H-M   'P 1'
#
loop_
_entity.id
_entity.type
_entity.pdbx_description
1 polymer ?
#
loop_
_entity_poly.entity_id
_entity_poly.type
_entity_poly.pdbx_seq_one_letter_code
_entity_poly.pdbx_strand_id
1 'polypeptide(L)'
;MKDFAQAVQGWANYLDRTQWHKLADLEKIQEQGLKRIVLHHAVQSPWFKQWLADQGLQPKDLFTLEGLKRLKPFTKRDIQDAGEDFFAKNVPDIHKPVRDISTSGSTGQPITTKKTQMDQVIWNAMTVRDHSWWGRSAEGQKLTAIKAGIKIQVEHAQWGMPMSMFHTTGASQGLPVWMKTEEQLAAVERFQPDVMILHAGVLRGFVTIWERTGYTLTNLKHCRNISDTVDQDLRDRFRALSGLEIEDNYSCSETGTVAMQCPVSG
;
A
#
# COMPACT_ATOMS: atom_id res chain seq x y z
N MET A 1 -15.46 -6.56 -15.21
CA MET A 1 -15.43 -6.60 -13.74
C MET A 1 -15.25 -8.00 -13.17
N LYS A 2 -15.98 -9.02 -13.66
CA LYS A 2 -15.84 -10.41 -13.16
C LYS A 2 -14.40 -10.93 -13.26
N ASP A 3 -13.76 -10.77 -14.40
CA ASP A 3 -12.38 -11.24 -14.63
C ASP A 3 -11.37 -10.52 -13.72
N PHE A 4 -11.58 -9.25 -13.43
CA PHE A 4 -10.73 -8.46 -12.53
C PHE A 4 -10.85 -8.97 -11.07
N ALA A 5 -12.07 -9.19 -10.59
CA ALA A 5 -12.30 -9.73 -9.25
C ALA A 5 -11.72 -11.13 -9.10
N GLN A 6 -11.85 -11.99 -10.13
CA GLN A 6 -11.24 -13.32 -10.14
C GLN A 6 -9.70 -13.24 -10.10
N ALA A 7 -9.10 -12.32 -10.83
CA ALA A 7 -7.65 -12.12 -10.80
C ALA A 7 -7.18 -11.67 -9.40
N VAL A 8 -7.88 -10.71 -8.78
CA VAL A 8 -7.59 -10.26 -7.41
C VAL A 8 -7.70 -11.42 -6.41
N GLN A 9 -8.79 -12.19 -6.47
CA GLN A 9 -8.97 -13.33 -5.58
C GLN A 9 -7.92 -14.43 -5.81
N GLY A 10 -7.59 -14.69 -7.07
CA GLY A 10 -6.55 -15.66 -7.43
C GLY A 10 -5.19 -15.32 -6.84
N TRP A 11 -4.80 -14.03 -6.92
CA TRP A 11 -3.56 -13.54 -6.31
C TRP A 11 -3.62 -13.53 -4.78
N ALA A 12 -4.73 -13.13 -4.17
CA ALA A 12 -4.90 -13.21 -2.71
C ALA A 12 -4.73 -14.64 -2.21
N ASN A 13 -5.39 -15.61 -2.85
CA ASN A 13 -5.25 -17.02 -2.52
C ASN A 13 -3.83 -17.57 -2.76
N TYR A 14 -3.15 -17.10 -3.80
CA TYR A 14 -1.75 -17.48 -4.06
C TYR A 14 -0.84 -16.97 -2.94
N LEU A 15 -0.96 -15.71 -2.55
CA LEU A 15 -0.18 -15.10 -1.46
C LEU A 15 -0.44 -15.80 -0.12
N ASP A 16 -1.71 -16.14 0.15
CA ASP A 16 -2.10 -16.81 1.39
C ASP A 16 -1.52 -18.23 1.50
N ARG A 17 -1.42 -18.96 0.40
CA ARG A 17 -0.77 -20.26 0.37
C ARG A 17 0.75 -20.17 0.46
N THR A 18 1.37 -19.26 -0.29
CA THR A 18 2.82 -19.19 -0.38
C THR A 18 3.49 -18.66 0.89
N GLN A 19 2.79 -17.91 1.73
CA GLN A 19 3.33 -17.43 3.02
C GLN A 19 3.80 -18.57 3.94
N TRP A 20 3.28 -19.78 3.75
CA TRP A 20 3.63 -20.96 4.54
C TRP A 20 4.73 -21.82 3.92
N HIS A 21 5.29 -21.42 2.80
CA HIS A 21 6.40 -22.10 2.18
C HIS A 21 7.69 -21.92 3.02
N LYS A 22 8.60 -22.89 2.91
CA LYS A 22 9.94 -22.76 3.48
C LYS A 22 10.68 -21.59 2.80
N LEU A 23 11.55 -20.92 3.54
CA LEU A 23 12.31 -19.77 3.03
C LEU A 23 13.00 -20.08 1.70
N ALA A 24 13.67 -21.22 1.58
CA ALA A 24 14.35 -21.62 0.34
C ALA A 24 13.41 -21.76 -0.87
N ASP A 25 12.14 -22.08 -0.67
CA ASP A 25 11.16 -22.16 -1.76
C ASP A 25 10.61 -20.78 -2.12
N LEU A 26 10.46 -19.89 -1.12
CA LEU A 26 10.14 -18.48 -1.35
C LEU A 26 11.26 -17.78 -2.14
N GLU A 27 12.51 -17.99 -1.77
CA GLU A 27 13.67 -17.45 -2.49
C GLU A 27 13.69 -17.90 -3.96
N LYS A 28 13.43 -19.17 -4.25
CA LYS A 28 13.31 -19.65 -5.63
C LYS A 28 12.19 -18.95 -6.41
N ILE A 29 11.03 -18.73 -5.78
CA ILE A 29 9.91 -18.00 -6.40
C ILE A 29 10.32 -16.55 -6.70
N GLN A 30 10.99 -15.89 -5.76
CA GLN A 30 11.50 -14.53 -5.91
C GLN A 30 12.53 -14.43 -7.02
N GLU A 31 13.50 -15.35 -7.09
CA GLU A 31 14.52 -15.37 -8.12
C GLU A 31 13.93 -15.62 -9.52
N GLN A 32 12.91 -16.48 -9.64
CA GLN A 32 12.20 -16.65 -10.90
C GLN A 32 11.49 -15.37 -11.36
N GLY A 33 10.86 -14.65 -10.43
CA GLY A 33 10.25 -13.34 -10.69
C GLY A 33 11.30 -12.30 -11.08
N LEU A 34 12.39 -12.23 -10.32
CA LEU A 34 13.54 -11.34 -10.57
C LEU A 34 14.13 -11.56 -11.95
N LYS A 35 14.40 -12.80 -12.32
CA LYS A 35 14.91 -13.15 -13.65
C LYS A 35 14.00 -12.64 -14.78
N ARG A 36 12.69 -12.81 -14.65
CA ARG A 36 11.73 -12.33 -15.67
C ARG A 36 11.76 -10.82 -15.82
N ILE A 37 11.74 -10.10 -14.69
CA ILE A 37 11.77 -8.64 -14.67
C ILE A 37 13.09 -8.10 -15.24
N VAL A 38 14.23 -8.64 -14.82
CA VAL A 38 15.56 -8.24 -15.30
C VAL A 38 15.69 -8.45 -16.80
N LEU A 39 15.29 -9.60 -17.32
CA LEU A 39 15.33 -9.88 -18.76
C LEU A 39 14.42 -8.93 -19.56
N HIS A 40 13.23 -8.65 -19.05
CA HIS A 40 12.31 -7.73 -19.69
C HIS A 40 12.88 -6.31 -19.77
N HIS A 41 13.37 -5.78 -18.65
CA HIS A 41 13.92 -4.42 -18.62
C HIS A 41 15.25 -4.30 -19.37
N ALA A 42 16.10 -5.30 -19.35
CA ALA A 42 17.34 -5.30 -20.13
C ALA A 42 17.12 -5.18 -21.64
N VAL A 43 15.94 -5.62 -22.13
CA VAL A 43 15.56 -5.49 -23.54
C VAL A 43 14.73 -4.23 -23.78
N GLN A 44 13.85 -3.87 -22.87
CA GLN A 44 12.81 -2.88 -23.11
C GLN A 44 13.11 -1.48 -22.56
N SER A 45 14.02 -1.34 -21.57
CA SER A 45 14.43 -0.05 -21.01
C SER A 45 15.84 0.32 -21.47
N PRO A 46 16.00 1.36 -22.33
CA PRO A 46 17.32 1.82 -22.74
C PRO A 46 18.18 2.24 -21.56
N TRP A 47 17.60 2.94 -20.59
CA TRP A 47 18.27 3.37 -19.38
C TRP A 47 18.77 2.18 -18.55
N PHE A 48 17.95 1.18 -18.29
CA PHE A 48 18.33 0.02 -17.49
C PHE A 48 19.48 -0.77 -18.12
N LYS A 49 19.45 -0.92 -19.45
CA LYS A 49 20.53 -1.57 -20.21
C LYS A 49 21.86 -0.83 -20.03
N GLN A 50 21.83 0.50 -20.18
CA GLN A 50 23.04 1.33 -20.03
C GLN A 50 23.52 1.33 -18.58
N TRP A 51 22.61 1.47 -17.62
CA TRP A 51 22.91 1.48 -16.19
C TRP A 51 23.57 0.18 -15.70
N LEU A 52 23.21 -0.99 -16.25
CA LEU A 52 23.93 -2.24 -16.01
C LEU A 52 25.34 -2.22 -16.60
N ALA A 53 25.48 -1.77 -17.84
CA ALA A 53 26.75 -1.69 -18.52
C ALA A 53 27.75 -0.78 -17.79
N ASP A 54 27.30 0.37 -17.29
CA ASP A 54 28.11 1.33 -16.53
C ASP A 54 28.64 0.75 -15.21
N GLN A 55 27.98 -0.28 -14.68
CA GLN A 55 28.41 -1.03 -13.49
C GLN A 55 29.21 -2.29 -13.83
N GLY A 56 29.46 -2.56 -15.10
CA GLY A 56 30.16 -3.78 -15.56
C GLY A 56 29.34 -5.06 -15.32
N LEU A 57 28.00 -4.93 -15.22
CA LEU A 57 27.10 -6.04 -14.96
C LEU A 57 26.36 -6.48 -16.23
N GLN A 58 26.02 -7.76 -16.27
CA GLN A 58 25.14 -8.34 -17.28
C GLN A 58 23.82 -8.77 -16.64
N PRO A 59 22.72 -8.88 -17.40
CA PRO A 59 21.44 -9.31 -16.85
C PRO A 59 21.49 -10.61 -16.04
N LYS A 60 22.31 -11.59 -16.49
CA LYS A 60 22.47 -12.88 -15.81
C LYS A 60 23.05 -12.76 -14.39
N ASP A 61 23.83 -11.71 -14.11
CA ASP A 61 24.44 -11.47 -12.81
C ASP A 61 23.39 -11.12 -11.73
N LEU A 62 22.17 -10.75 -12.14
CA LEU A 62 21.07 -10.32 -11.28
C LEU A 62 19.97 -11.37 -11.15
N PHE A 63 20.16 -12.60 -11.57
CA PHE A 63 19.10 -13.63 -11.52
C PHE A 63 18.88 -14.22 -10.14
N THR A 64 19.75 -13.90 -9.19
CA THR A 64 19.66 -14.34 -7.80
C THR A 64 19.51 -13.15 -6.86
N LEU A 65 18.97 -13.39 -5.67
CA LEU A 65 18.88 -12.37 -4.62
C LEU A 65 20.26 -11.84 -4.21
N GLU A 66 21.28 -12.72 -4.20
CA GLU A 66 22.67 -12.32 -3.93
C GLU A 66 23.24 -11.46 -5.06
N GLY A 67 22.97 -11.81 -6.31
CA GLY A 67 23.35 -11.01 -7.47
C GLY A 67 22.73 -9.61 -7.45
N LEU A 68 21.48 -9.48 -7.00
CA LEU A 68 20.81 -8.19 -6.90
C LEU A 68 21.53 -7.22 -5.96
N LYS A 69 22.18 -7.70 -4.90
CA LYS A 69 22.95 -6.87 -3.95
C LYS A 69 24.17 -6.18 -4.59
N ARG A 70 24.61 -6.65 -5.76
CA ARG A 70 25.71 -6.03 -6.51
C ARG A 70 25.31 -4.73 -7.20
N LEU A 71 24.02 -4.48 -7.39
CA LEU A 71 23.53 -3.24 -7.98
C LEU A 71 23.73 -2.06 -7.03
N LYS A 72 24.31 -0.99 -7.53
CA LYS A 72 24.26 0.30 -6.85
C LYS A 72 22.84 0.87 -6.98
N PRO A 73 22.27 1.41 -5.91
CA PRO A 73 20.98 2.07 -6.01
C PRO A 73 21.02 3.24 -6.98
N PHE A 74 19.95 3.44 -7.71
CA PHE A 74 19.72 4.68 -8.46
C PHE A 74 18.93 5.68 -7.61
N THR A 75 19.05 6.95 -7.94
CA THR A 75 18.44 8.05 -7.23
C THR A 75 17.18 8.55 -7.95
N LYS A 76 16.42 9.37 -7.26
CA LYS A 76 15.31 10.11 -7.85
C LYS A 76 15.74 10.94 -9.08
N ARG A 77 16.94 11.52 -9.02
CA ARG A 77 17.50 12.31 -10.11
C ARG A 77 17.77 11.46 -11.34
N ASP A 78 18.28 10.25 -11.17
CA ASP A 78 18.52 9.32 -12.28
C ASP A 78 17.23 9.00 -13.05
N ILE A 79 16.09 8.85 -12.33
CA ILE A 79 14.79 8.65 -12.97
C ILE A 79 14.35 9.90 -13.75
N GLN A 80 14.54 11.09 -13.16
CA GLN A 80 14.17 12.36 -13.79
C GLN A 80 15.01 12.64 -15.03
N ASP A 81 16.32 12.43 -14.95
CA ASP A 81 17.27 12.66 -16.05
C ASP A 81 17.07 11.63 -17.19
N ALA A 82 16.69 10.39 -16.87
CA ALA A 82 16.39 9.34 -17.86
C ALA A 82 15.06 9.58 -18.60
N GLY A 83 14.09 10.22 -17.94
CA GLY A 83 12.77 10.48 -18.53
C GLY A 83 12.10 9.19 -19.02
N GLU A 84 11.59 9.20 -20.25
CA GLU A 84 10.91 8.05 -20.86
C GLU A 84 11.81 6.84 -21.12
N ASP A 85 13.13 7.01 -21.16
CA ASP A 85 14.07 5.90 -21.35
C ASP A 85 14.23 5.02 -20.12
N PHE A 86 13.83 5.52 -18.94
CA PHE A 86 13.73 4.75 -17.71
C PHE A 86 12.70 3.60 -17.82
N PHE A 87 11.63 3.81 -18.54
CA PHE A 87 10.52 2.86 -18.63
C PHE A 87 10.70 1.84 -19.76
N ALA A 88 10.11 0.67 -19.55
CA ALA A 88 10.01 -0.33 -20.60
C ALA A 88 9.21 0.22 -21.79
N LYS A 89 9.76 0.16 -23.01
CA LYS A 89 9.12 0.67 -24.23
C LYS A 89 7.92 -0.17 -24.66
N ASN A 90 7.92 -1.45 -24.29
CA ASN A 90 6.84 -2.35 -24.64
C ASN A 90 6.34 -3.07 -23.37
N VAL A 91 5.05 -2.97 -23.12
CA VAL A 91 4.37 -3.63 -22.00
C VAL A 91 3.43 -4.68 -22.56
N PRO A 92 3.50 -5.95 -22.07
CA PRO A 92 2.60 -7.01 -22.52
C PRO A 92 1.12 -6.60 -22.43
N ASP A 93 0.29 -7.00 -23.40
CA ASP A 93 -1.12 -6.60 -23.44
C ASP A 93 -1.91 -7.01 -22.19
N ILE A 94 -1.57 -8.14 -21.58
CA ILE A 94 -2.18 -8.61 -20.32
C ILE A 94 -1.94 -7.66 -19.14
N HIS A 95 -0.94 -6.78 -19.24
CA HIS A 95 -0.62 -5.78 -18.20
C HIS A 95 -1.22 -4.40 -18.47
N LYS A 96 -1.86 -4.21 -19.63
CA LYS A 96 -2.50 -2.94 -19.99
C LYS A 96 -3.88 -2.79 -19.33
N PRO A 97 -4.38 -1.55 -19.11
CA PRO A 97 -3.75 -0.28 -19.45
C PRO A 97 -2.61 0.09 -18.50
N VAL A 98 -1.68 0.92 -18.98
CA VAL A 98 -0.65 1.58 -18.18
C VAL A 98 -1.12 2.99 -17.85
N ARG A 99 -0.90 3.42 -16.60
CA ARG A 99 -1.27 4.75 -16.09
C ARG A 99 -0.07 5.43 -15.46
N ASP A 100 0.04 6.71 -15.66
CA ASP A 100 1.04 7.52 -14.96
C ASP A 100 0.55 7.89 -13.56
N ILE A 101 1.42 7.72 -12.57
CA ILE A 101 1.19 8.15 -11.19
C ILE A 101 2.33 9.06 -10.77
N SER A 102 1.99 10.28 -10.36
CA SER A 102 2.96 11.25 -9.87
C SER A 102 3.01 11.24 -8.36
N THR A 103 4.22 11.25 -7.79
CA THR A 103 4.44 11.38 -6.36
C THR A 103 4.52 12.85 -5.97
N SER A 104 4.07 13.20 -4.76
CA SER A 104 4.07 14.61 -4.28
C SER A 104 5.45 15.22 -4.09
N GLY A 105 6.50 14.41 -4.06
CA GLY A 105 7.89 14.82 -3.94
C GLY A 105 8.18 15.76 -2.78
N SER A 106 8.60 15.25 -1.63
CA SER A 106 9.02 16.03 -0.45
C SER A 106 10.17 17.03 -0.74
N THR A 107 10.87 16.84 -1.86
CA THR A 107 12.02 17.68 -2.29
C THR A 107 11.68 18.64 -3.44
N GLY A 108 10.38 18.89 -3.71
CA GLY A 108 9.92 19.93 -4.64
C GLY A 108 9.69 19.50 -6.09
N GLN A 109 10.32 18.42 -6.59
CA GLN A 109 10.04 17.90 -7.93
C GLN A 109 9.43 16.50 -7.85
N PRO A 110 8.20 16.26 -8.38
CA PRO A 110 7.57 14.97 -8.38
C PRO A 110 8.29 13.98 -9.32
N ILE A 111 8.19 12.69 -9.03
CA ILE A 111 8.51 11.62 -9.98
C ILE A 111 7.22 11.08 -10.54
N THR A 112 7.21 10.84 -11.84
CA THR A 112 6.16 10.05 -12.48
C THR A 112 6.60 8.59 -12.56
N THR A 113 5.75 7.68 -12.09
CA THR A 113 5.92 6.24 -12.23
C THR A 113 4.80 5.68 -13.11
N LYS A 114 5.03 4.54 -13.75
CA LYS A 114 4.03 3.88 -14.58
C LYS A 114 3.46 2.69 -13.84
N LYS A 115 2.13 2.62 -13.74
CA LYS A 115 1.38 1.52 -13.13
C LYS A 115 0.59 0.76 -14.18
N THR A 116 0.75 -0.53 -14.17
CA THR A 116 0.00 -1.44 -15.04
C THR A 116 -1.31 -1.89 -14.38
N GLN A 117 -2.19 -2.50 -15.14
CA GLN A 117 -3.38 -3.14 -14.57
C GLN A 117 -3.01 -4.29 -13.62
N MET A 118 -1.90 -4.99 -13.86
CA MET A 118 -1.43 -6.04 -12.96
C MET A 118 -0.99 -5.49 -11.60
N ASP A 119 -0.33 -4.32 -11.57
CA ASP A 119 0.00 -3.65 -10.31
C ASP A 119 -1.27 -3.35 -9.50
N GLN A 120 -2.36 -2.95 -10.15
CA GLN A 120 -3.63 -2.71 -9.48
C GLN A 120 -4.26 -4.01 -8.95
N VAL A 121 -4.15 -5.11 -9.70
CA VAL A 121 -4.60 -6.44 -9.25
C VAL A 121 -3.84 -6.86 -7.99
N ILE A 122 -2.51 -6.75 -8.01
CA ILE A 122 -1.66 -7.12 -6.87
C ILE A 122 -1.93 -6.22 -5.66
N TRP A 123 -2.05 -4.91 -5.86
CA TRP A 123 -2.41 -3.98 -4.79
C TRP A 123 -3.73 -4.35 -4.11
N ASN A 124 -4.74 -4.67 -4.90
CA ASN A 124 -6.05 -5.09 -4.38
C ASN A 124 -5.96 -6.46 -3.68
N ALA A 125 -5.19 -7.40 -4.21
CA ALA A 125 -4.98 -8.70 -3.58
C ALA A 125 -4.26 -8.56 -2.22
N MET A 126 -3.24 -7.70 -2.14
CA MET A 126 -2.57 -7.38 -0.87
C MET A 126 -3.53 -6.72 0.13
N THR A 127 -4.43 -5.86 -0.33
CA THR A 127 -5.45 -5.25 0.53
C THR A 127 -6.43 -6.31 1.05
N VAL A 128 -6.92 -7.20 0.21
CA VAL A 128 -7.80 -8.32 0.62
C VAL A 128 -7.11 -9.21 1.65
N ARG A 129 -5.85 -9.57 1.41
CA ARG A 129 -5.03 -10.35 2.33
C ARG A 129 -4.86 -9.67 3.68
N ASP A 130 -4.53 -8.36 3.68
CA ASP A 130 -4.39 -7.57 4.88
C ASP A 130 -5.67 -7.55 5.72
N HIS A 131 -6.83 -7.39 5.07
CA HIS A 131 -8.12 -7.51 5.75
C HIS A 131 -8.35 -8.90 6.36
N SER A 132 -7.99 -9.96 5.64
CA SER A 132 -8.09 -11.34 6.14
C SER A 132 -7.17 -11.58 7.34
N TRP A 133 -5.93 -11.11 7.30
CA TRP A 133 -4.97 -11.28 8.37
C TRP A 133 -5.41 -10.66 9.70
N TRP A 134 -5.99 -9.47 9.65
CA TRP A 134 -6.48 -8.75 10.81
C TRP A 134 -7.92 -9.13 11.20
N GLY A 135 -8.52 -10.12 10.55
CA GLY A 135 -9.90 -10.53 10.82
C GLY A 135 -10.95 -9.46 10.52
N ARG A 136 -10.61 -8.48 9.66
CA ARG A 136 -11.55 -7.44 9.23
C ARG A 136 -12.51 -8.02 8.21
N SER A 137 -13.69 -8.45 8.66
CA SER A 137 -14.69 -9.08 7.79
C SER A 137 -15.23 -8.16 6.69
N ALA A 138 -15.17 -6.85 6.92
CA ALA A 138 -15.82 -5.80 6.13
C ALA A 138 -17.36 -5.93 6.02
N GLU A 139 -17.94 -7.08 6.34
CA GLU A 139 -19.39 -7.33 6.22
C GLU A 139 -20.17 -6.44 7.18
N GLY A 140 -20.99 -5.55 6.62
CA GLY A 140 -21.77 -4.58 7.38
C GLY A 140 -20.98 -3.52 8.17
N GLN A 141 -19.64 -3.61 8.21
CA GLN A 141 -18.80 -2.70 8.99
C GLN A 141 -18.71 -1.32 8.34
N LYS A 142 -18.68 -0.28 9.17
CA LYS A 142 -18.47 1.11 8.75
C LYS A 142 -16.99 1.45 8.68
N LEU A 143 -16.57 2.18 7.64
CA LEU A 143 -15.20 2.61 7.42
C LEU A 143 -15.07 4.13 7.42
N THR A 144 -14.12 4.68 8.17
CA THR A 144 -13.63 6.05 7.93
C THR A 144 -12.22 6.02 7.36
N ALA A 145 -12.00 6.74 6.26
CA ALA A 145 -10.68 6.94 5.65
C ALA A 145 -10.32 8.43 5.65
N ILE A 146 -9.18 8.79 6.26
CA ILE A 146 -8.64 10.16 6.29
C ILE A 146 -7.32 10.17 5.53
N LYS A 147 -7.32 10.70 4.30
CA LYS A 147 -6.15 10.63 3.42
C LYS A 147 -6.06 11.78 2.41
N ALA A 148 -4.87 12.02 1.90
CA ALA A 148 -4.55 13.15 1.01
C ALA A 148 -5.34 13.17 -0.31
N GLY A 149 -5.75 12.02 -0.84
CA GLY A 149 -6.51 11.95 -2.08
C GLY A 149 -7.98 12.39 -1.97
N ILE A 150 -8.51 12.55 -0.76
CA ILE A 150 -9.88 13.00 -0.51
C ILE A 150 -9.88 14.52 -0.43
N LYS A 151 -10.66 15.16 -1.30
CA LYS A 151 -10.72 16.63 -1.45
C LYS A 151 -11.83 17.29 -0.63
N ILE A 152 -12.92 16.58 -0.39
CA ILE A 152 -14.10 17.02 0.37
C ILE A 152 -14.58 15.87 1.24
N GLN A 153 -15.28 16.19 2.33
CA GLN A 153 -15.97 15.17 3.12
C GLN A 153 -17.03 14.48 2.25
N VAL A 154 -17.01 13.15 2.24
CA VAL A 154 -17.99 12.33 1.50
C VAL A 154 -18.44 11.14 2.34
N GLU A 155 -19.66 10.70 2.10
CA GLU A 155 -20.20 9.46 2.67
C GLU A 155 -20.79 8.61 1.54
N HIS A 156 -20.62 7.30 1.63
CA HIS A 156 -21.15 6.34 0.67
C HIS A 156 -21.84 5.20 1.42
N ALA A 157 -22.83 4.59 0.79
CA ALA A 157 -23.55 3.45 1.36
C ALA A 157 -22.67 2.20 1.55
N GLN A 158 -21.56 2.11 0.83
CA GLN A 158 -20.64 0.98 0.87
C GLN A 158 -19.18 1.46 0.81
N TRP A 159 -18.24 0.57 1.19
CA TRP A 159 -16.82 0.78 0.95
C TRP A 159 -16.54 0.74 -0.56
N GLY A 160 -15.40 1.29 -0.95
CA GLY A 160 -14.88 1.12 -2.30
C GLY A 160 -14.23 -0.24 -2.53
N MET A 161 -13.73 -0.44 -3.75
CA MET A 161 -12.88 -1.60 -4.08
C MET A 161 -11.60 -1.61 -3.22
N PRO A 162 -11.04 -2.79 -2.91
CA PRO A 162 -11.47 -4.11 -3.40
C PRO A 162 -12.57 -4.77 -2.57
N MET A 163 -12.84 -4.31 -1.35
CA MET A 163 -13.70 -5.04 -0.42
C MET A 163 -15.16 -5.15 -0.92
N SER A 164 -15.70 -4.12 -1.56
CA SER A 164 -17.03 -4.16 -2.16
C SER A 164 -17.20 -5.14 -3.34
N MET A 165 -16.09 -5.73 -3.84
CA MET A 165 -16.17 -6.81 -4.84
C MET A 165 -16.51 -8.18 -4.23
N PHE A 166 -16.26 -8.35 -2.94
CA PHE A 166 -16.32 -9.65 -2.26
C PHE A 166 -17.29 -9.66 -1.08
N HIS A 167 -17.68 -8.49 -0.55
CA HIS A 167 -18.46 -8.34 0.66
C HIS A 167 -19.58 -7.30 0.50
N THR A 168 -20.67 -7.50 1.20
CA THR A 168 -21.69 -6.48 1.43
C THR A 168 -21.20 -5.60 2.58
N THR A 169 -20.43 -4.57 2.26
CA THR A 169 -19.83 -3.70 3.26
C THR A 169 -20.85 -2.71 3.84
N GLY A 170 -20.60 -2.18 5.03
CA GLY A 170 -21.34 -1.06 5.58
C GLY A 170 -20.97 0.27 4.92
N ALA A 171 -21.51 1.37 5.47
CA ALA A 171 -21.24 2.71 4.97
C ALA A 171 -19.76 3.09 5.10
N SER A 172 -19.32 4.01 4.25
CA SER A 172 -17.98 4.59 4.36
C SER A 172 -18.00 6.11 4.37
N GLN A 173 -17.07 6.69 5.14
CA GLN A 173 -16.81 8.11 5.25
C GLN A 173 -15.40 8.42 4.78
N GLY A 174 -15.28 9.40 3.91
CA GLY A 174 -13.99 9.94 3.48
C GLY A 174 -13.80 11.36 4.00
N LEU A 175 -12.66 11.63 4.66
CA LEU A 175 -12.32 12.96 5.17
C LEU A 175 -11.00 13.45 4.58
N PRO A 176 -10.90 14.74 4.20
CA PRO A 176 -9.65 15.34 3.77
C PRO A 176 -8.60 15.38 4.90
N VAL A 177 -7.35 15.05 4.60
CA VAL A 177 -6.26 15.10 5.59
C VAL A 177 -5.96 16.54 6.05
N TRP A 178 -6.23 17.54 5.22
CA TRP A 178 -6.02 18.97 5.53
C TRP A 178 -7.13 19.61 6.37
N MET A 179 -8.23 18.89 6.62
CA MET A 179 -9.31 19.34 7.51
C MET A 179 -8.79 19.48 8.94
N LYS A 180 -9.32 20.44 9.71
CA LYS A 180 -8.90 20.64 11.11
C LYS A 180 -9.16 19.40 11.94
N THR A 181 -8.25 19.10 12.84
CA THR A 181 -8.29 17.87 13.67
C THR A 181 -9.60 17.76 14.45
N GLU A 182 -10.08 18.85 15.02
CA GLU A 182 -11.34 18.89 15.79
C GLU A 182 -12.57 18.61 14.92
N GLU A 183 -12.56 19.12 13.69
CA GLU A 183 -13.65 18.89 12.72
C GLU A 183 -13.63 17.44 12.21
N GLN A 184 -12.42 16.89 11.94
CA GLN A 184 -12.25 15.47 11.59
C GLN A 184 -12.76 14.59 12.72
N LEU A 185 -12.33 14.85 13.96
CA LEU A 185 -12.74 14.07 15.13
C LEU A 185 -14.26 14.12 15.33
N ALA A 186 -14.86 15.29 15.29
CA ALA A 186 -16.33 15.44 15.42
C ALA A 186 -17.09 14.69 14.32
N ALA A 187 -16.55 14.65 13.09
CA ALA A 187 -17.15 13.87 12.00
C ALA A 187 -17.00 12.36 12.23
N VAL A 188 -15.85 11.89 12.72
CA VAL A 188 -15.61 10.48 13.05
C VAL A 188 -16.48 10.04 14.23
N GLU A 189 -16.58 10.85 15.28
CA GLU A 189 -17.43 10.57 16.45
C GLU A 189 -18.91 10.46 16.09
N ARG A 190 -19.40 11.34 15.23
CA ARG A 190 -20.79 11.26 14.74
C ARG A 190 -21.01 10.02 13.86
N PHE A 191 -20.02 9.63 13.05
CA PHE A 191 -20.13 8.49 12.15
C PHE A 191 -19.97 7.15 12.87
N GLN A 192 -19.16 7.07 13.95
CA GLN A 192 -18.87 5.86 14.73
C GLN A 192 -18.43 4.69 13.84
N PRO A 193 -17.23 4.73 13.24
CA PRO A 193 -16.71 3.68 12.37
C PRO A 193 -16.31 2.44 13.15
N ASP A 194 -16.40 1.27 12.50
CA ASP A 194 -15.77 0.03 12.95
C ASP A 194 -14.27 -0.04 12.58
N VAL A 195 -13.92 0.60 11.46
CA VAL A 195 -12.55 0.61 10.91
C VAL A 195 -12.13 2.04 10.60
N MET A 196 -10.97 2.46 11.08
CA MET A 196 -10.31 3.71 10.67
C MET A 196 -9.05 3.43 9.85
N ILE A 197 -8.88 4.19 8.77
CA ILE A 197 -7.65 4.24 7.96
C ILE A 197 -7.20 5.69 7.92
N LEU A 198 -6.03 6.01 8.51
CA LEU A 198 -5.58 7.38 8.63
C LEU A 198 -4.06 7.47 8.78
N HIS A 199 -3.54 8.68 8.68
CA HIS A 199 -2.13 9.00 8.93
C HIS A 199 -1.84 9.05 10.43
N ALA A 200 -0.65 8.61 10.85
CA ALA A 200 -0.20 8.67 12.25
C ALA A 200 -0.29 10.09 12.84
N GLY A 201 0.03 11.12 12.04
CA GLY A 201 -0.11 12.51 12.48
C GLY A 201 -1.54 12.91 12.83
N VAL A 202 -2.54 12.46 12.07
CA VAL A 202 -3.96 12.68 12.37
C VAL A 202 -4.37 11.94 13.64
N LEU A 203 -3.99 10.67 13.76
CA LEU A 203 -4.28 9.86 14.95
C LEU A 203 -3.68 10.48 16.21
N ARG A 204 -2.46 11.02 16.13
CA ARG A 204 -1.81 11.73 17.24
C ARG A 204 -2.63 12.93 17.70
N GLY A 205 -3.20 13.67 16.77
CA GLY A 205 -4.12 14.77 17.07
C GLY A 205 -5.36 14.28 17.82
N PHE A 206 -5.98 13.19 17.37
CA PHE A 206 -7.14 12.59 18.04
C PHE A 206 -6.80 12.08 19.43
N VAL A 207 -5.70 11.35 19.60
CA VAL A 207 -5.21 10.86 20.89
C VAL A 207 -5.01 12.02 21.87
N THR A 208 -4.39 13.11 21.44
CA THR A 208 -4.18 14.30 22.28
C THR A 208 -5.50 14.94 22.74
N ILE A 209 -6.54 14.92 21.91
CA ILE A 209 -7.86 15.43 22.32
C ILE A 209 -8.52 14.43 23.28
N TRP A 210 -8.53 13.14 22.98
CA TRP A 210 -9.15 12.10 23.81
C TRP A 210 -8.54 11.97 25.20
N GLU A 211 -7.24 12.22 25.35
CA GLU A 211 -6.58 12.27 26.68
C GLU A 211 -7.16 13.35 27.59
N ARG A 212 -7.70 14.41 27.02
CA ARG A 212 -8.32 15.52 27.77
C ARG A 212 -9.84 15.39 27.92
N THR A 213 -10.49 14.78 26.94
CA THR A 213 -11.95 14.76 26.83
C THR A 213 -12.57 13.38 27.05
N GLY A 214 -11.77 12.33 27.05
CA GLY A 214 -12.19 10.93 27.06
C GLY A 214 -12.33 10.35 25.66
N TYR A 215 -12.13 9.04 25.56
CA TYR A 215 -12.27 8.29 24.31
C TYR A 215 -13.75 8.01 24.01
N THR A 216 -14.16 8.22 22.76
CA THR A 216 -15.58 8.28 22.37
C THR A 216 -16.01 7.28 21.29
N LEU A 217 -15.04 6.55 20.67
CA LEU A 217 -15.36 5.61 19.59
C LEU A 217 -15.68 4.21 20.15
N THR A 218 -16.93 3.96 20.44
CA THR A 218 -17.39 2.70 21.07
C THR A 218 -17.44 1.51 20.10
N ASN A 219 -17.52 1.77 18.79
CA ASN A 219 -17.64 0.75 17.75
C ASN A 219 -16.33 0.39 17.08
N LEU A 220 -15.26 1.16 17.32
CA LEU A 220 -13.97 0.96 16.63
C LEU A 220 -13.39 -0.39 17.01
N LYS A 221 -13.00 -1.16 16.00
CA LYS A 221 -12.36 -2.48 16.11
C LYS A 221 -10.96 -2.50 15.52
N HIS A 222 -10.72 -1.66 14.52
CA HIS A 222 -9.48 -1.62 13.75
C HIS A 222 -9.03 -0.19 13.48
N CYS A 223 -7.76 0.08 13.72
CA CYS A 223 -7.13 1.36 13.42
C CYS A 223 -5.87 1.12 12.59
N ARG A 224 -5.92 1.46 11.31
CA ARG A 224 -4.84 1.23 10.36
C ARG A 224 -4.13 2.52 10.00
N ASN A 225 -2.82 2.51 10.20
CA ASN A 225 -1.95 3.58 9.74
C ASN A 225 -1.64 3.45 8.25
N ILE A 226 -1.51 4.60 7.58
CA ILE A 226 -1.03 4.71 6.19
C ILE A 226 -0.01 5.84 6.07
N SER A 227 0.98 5.65 5.21
CA SER A 227 1.92 6.68 4.71
C SER A 227 2.91 7.29 5.71
N ASP A 228 2.66 7.22 7.00
CA ASP A 228 3.52 7.78 8.05
C ASP A 228 4.12 6.68 8.93
N THR A 229 5.23 6.98 9.59
CA THR A 229 5.79 6.10 10.61
C THR A 229 5.02 6.26 11.92
N VAL A 230 4.67 5.14 12.55
CA VAL A 230 4.06 5.08 13.88
C VAL A 230 5.15 4.81 14.90
N ASP A 231 5.39 5.75 15.81
CA ASP A 231 6.30 5.54 16.93
C ASP A 231 5.66 4.81 18.12
N GLN A 232 6.47 4.33 19.03
CA GLN A 232 6.02 3.55 20.18
C GLN A 232 5.15 4.39 21.14
N ASP A 233 5.46 5.69 21.32
CA ASP A 233 4.65 6.59 22.14
C ASP A 233 3.20 6.64 21.68
N LEU A 234 2.98 6.82 20.37
CA LEU A 234 1.63 6.85 19.81
C LEU A 234 0.91 5.50 19.97
N ARG A 235 1.62 4.37 19.81
CA ARG A 235 1.05 3.04 20.00
C ARG A 235 0.58 2.85 21.44
N ASP A 236 1.41 3.20 22.42
CA ASP A 236 1.11 3.02 23.84
C ASP A 236 -0.04 3.92 24.30
N ARG A 237 -0.05 5.18 23.89
CA ARG A 237 -1.12 6.13 24.20
C ARG A 237 -2.46 5.72 23.57
N PHE A 238 -2.47 5.33 22.31
CA PHE A 238 -3.68 4.89 21.65
C PHE A 238 -4.23 3.60 22.28
N ARG A 239 -3.34 2.64 22.58
CA ARG A 239 -3.71 1.38 23.27
C ARG A 239 -4.29 1.66 24.67
N ALA A 240 -3.70 2.58 25.41
CA ALA A 240 -4.19 2.94 26.75
C ALA A 240 -5.62 3.52 26.71
N LEU A 241 -5.97 4.27 25.67
CA LEU A 241 -7.29 4.87 25.49
C LEU A 241 -8.34 3.90 24.93
N SER A 242 -7.96 3.12 23.93
CA SER A 242 -8.92 2.34 23.10
C SER A 242 -8.88 0.84 23.38
N GLY A 243 -7.82 0.33 23.96
CA GLY A 243 -7.54 -1.11 24.04
C GLY A 243 -7.12 -1.74 22.71
N LEU A 244 -6.95 -0.97 21.64
CA LEU A 244 -6.65 -1.46 20.30
C LEU A 244 -5.18 -1.25 19.92
N GLU A 245 -4.69 -2.12 19.01
CA GLU A 245 -3.41 -1.93 18.35
C GLU A 245 -3.55 -1.01 17.12
N ILE A 246 -2.46 -0.30 16.79
CA ILE A 246 -2.35 0.39 15.51
C ILE A 246 -1.76 -0.61 14.51
N GLU A 247 -2.56 -0.98 13.53
CA GLU A 247 -2.16 -1.84 12.41
C GLU A 247 -1.31 -1.03 11.44
N ASP A 248 -0.16 -1.56 11.05
CA ASP A 248 0.80 -0.81 10.22
C ASP A 248 1.16 -1.54 8.94
N ASN A 249 1.43 -0.79 7.90
CA ASN A 249 2.00 -1.32 6.68
C ASN A 249 2.96 -0.32 6.03
N TYR A 250 4.01 -0.83 5.43
CA TYR A 250 4.96 -0.06 4.65
C TYR A 250 4.61 -0.17 3.17
N SER A 251 4.31 0.95 2.55
CA SER A 251 3.97 1.05 1.13
C SER A 251 4.47 2.35 0.53
N CYS A 252 4.72 2.35 -0.77
CA CYS A 252 5.03 3.57 -1.51
C CYS A 252 4.32 3.59 -2.87
N SER A 253 4.21 4.78 -3.45
CA SER A 253 3.56 4.94 -4.75
C SER A 253 4.28 4.21 -5.87
N GLU A 254 5.61 4.07 -5.76
CA GLU A 254 6.48 3.50 -6.78
C GLU A 254 6.32 1.98 -6.89
N THR A 255 6.25 1.26 -5.78
CA THR A 255 6.23 -0.21 -5.76
C THR A 255 4.94 -0.82 -5.23
N GLY A 256 4.12 -0.05 -4.53
CA GLY A 256 2.94 -0.56 -3.84
C GLY A 256 3.27 -1.02 -2.42
N THR A 257 2.64 -2.08 -1.94
CA THR A 257 2.90 -2.65 -0.60
C THR A 257 4.28 -3.32 -0.57
N VAL A 258 5.12 -2.89 0.37
CA VAL A 258 6.47 -3.43 0.61
C VAL A 258 6.45 -4.44 1.75
N ALA A 259 5.81 -4.08 2.87
CA ALA A 259 5.68 -4.95 4.03
C ALA A 259 4.34 -4.69 4.75
N MET A 260 3.82 -5.71 5.40
CA MET A 260 2.64 -5.63 6.25
C MET A 260 2.96 -6.19 7.63
N GLN A 261 2.51 -5.52 8.65
CA GLN A 261 2.68 -5.99 10.03
C GLN A 261 1.95 -7.32 10.22
N CYS A 262 2.65 -8.28 10.82
CA CYS A 262 2.06 -9.56 11.18
C CYS A 262 1.17 -9.38 12.43
N PRO A 263 -0.11 -9.79 12.41
CA PRO A 263 -0.98 -9.63 13.58
C PRO A 263 -0.60 -10.55 14.76
N VAL A 264 0.25 -11.55 14.53
CA VAL A 264 0.66 -12.52 15.56
C VAL A 264 2.00 -12.15 16.20
N SER A 265 2.95 -11.68 15.41
CA SER A 265 4.33 -11.41 15.88
C SER A 265 4.71 -9.92 15.93
N GLY A 266 3.85 -9.05 15.44
CA GLY A 266 4.09 -7.60 15.44
C GLY A 266 4.86 -7.11 14.24
#